data_83b0abecd7a9110a976b656a2f19744a
#
_entry.id   83b0abecd7a9110a976b656a2f19744a
#
_cell.length_a   1.000
_cell.length_b   1.000
_cell.length_c   1.000
_cell.angle_alpha   90.00
_cell.angle_beta   90.00
_cell.angle_gamma   90.00
#
_symmetry.space_group_name_H-M   'P 1'
#
loop_
_entity.id
_entity.type
_entity.pdbx_description
1 polymer ?
#
loop_
_entity_poly.entity_id
_entity_poly.type
_entity_poly.pdbx_seq_one_letter_code
_entity_poly.pdbx_strand_id
1 'polypeptide(L)'
;MSKKKSNDREDEDFAFAVSKGKNDKIVPVRLTKDSRFKFRCHKGVRCFTACCSNVNIALPPFDLLRLRRRLGLTADEFIKQYGDIQVLDKTLLPVVTLRMRDDEKKSCPFVTPDGCTVYEDRPNICRYYPVGMATLRKLDAEGGKDEFYFMTRE
;
A
#
# COMPACT_ATOMS: atom_id res chain seq x y z
N MET A 1 -31.69 -19.79 -6.94
CA MET A 1 -31.25 -18.89 -8.03
C MET A 1 -30.71 -17.54 -7.56
N SER A 2 -30.61 -17.26 -6.26
CA SER A 2 -30.21 -15.94 -5.70
C SER A 2 -28.70 -15.70 -5.59
N LYS A 3 -27.85 -16.73 -5.46
CA LYS A 3 -26.40 -16.61 -5.26
C LYS A 3 -25.60 -16.21 -6.50
N LYS A 4 -26.10 -16.42 -7.71
CA LYS A 4 -25.39 -16.11 -8.96
C LYS A 4 -25.42 -14.61 -9.30
N LYS A 5 -26.54 -13.92 -8.98
CA LYS A 5 -26.69 -12.48 -9.23
C LYS A 5 -25.86 -11.57 -8.30
N SER A 6 -25.52 -12.02 -7.09
CA SER A 6 -24.68 -11.25 -6.17
C SER A 6 -23.20 -11.27 -6.60
N ASN A 7 -22.74 -12.40 -7.15
CA ASN A 7 -21.35 -12.55 -7.59
C ASN A 7 -21.01 -11.67 -8.81
N ASP A 8 -21.96 -11.56 -9.76
CA ASP A 8 -21.78 -10.79 -11.00
C ASP A 8 -21.63 -9.27 -10.70
N ARG A 9 -22.41 -8.73 -9.75
CA ARG A 9 -22.28 -7.31 -9.31
C ARG A 9 -20.96 -7.03 -8.60
N GLU A 10 -20.53 -7.92 -7.73
CA GLU A 10 -19.27 -7.77 -7.01
C GLU A 10 -18.07 -7.80 -7.96
N ASP A 11 -18.14 -8.58 -9.05
CA ASP A 11 -17.11 -8.63 -10.08
C ASP A 11 -17.11 -7.36 -10.96
N GLU A 12 -18.27 -6.77 -11.26
CA GLU A 12 -18.39 -5.49 -11.94
C GLU A 12 -17.84 -4.33 -11.09
N ASP A 13 -18.18 -4.28 -9.80
CA ASP A 13 -17.68 -3.27 -8.85
C ASP A 13 -16.16 -3.38 -8.67
N PHE A 14 -15.63 -4.60 -8.64
CA PHE A 14 -14.19 -4.84 -8.60
C PHE A 14 -13.50 -4.35 -9.87
N ALA A 15 -14.02 -4.69 -11.04
CA ALA A 15 -13.48 -4.24 -12.33
C ALA A 15 -13.49 -2.71 -12.44
N PHE A 16 -14.55 -2.05 -11.95
CA PHE A 16 -14.65 -0.59 -11.90
C PHE A 16 -13.63 0.04 -10.95
N ALA A 17 -13.42 -0.54 -9.76
CA ALA A 17 -12.44 -0.05 -8.79
C ALA A 17 -11.01 -0.12 -9.34
N VAL A 18 -10.70 -1.23 -10.05
CA VAL A 18 -9.39 -1.45 -10.66
C VAL A 18 -9.17 -0.58 -11.90
N SER A 19 -10.22 -0.34 -12.72
CA SER A 19 -10.12 0.46 -13.95
C SER A 19 -9.89 1.95 -13.69
N LYS A 20 -10.34 2.49 -12.56
CA LYS A 20 -10.07 3.89 -12.17
C LYS A 20 -8.62 4.16 -11.77
N GLY A 21 -7.86 3.15 -11.40
CA GLY A 21 -6.41 3.29 -11.24
C GLY A 21 -5.75 3.28 -12.62
N LYS A 22 -5.26 4.41 -13.09
CA LYS A 22 -4.44 4.54 -14.32
C LYS A 22 -3.10 3.79 -14.21
N ASN A 23 -3.11 2.62 -13.61
CA ASN A 23 -1.89 1.88 -13.32
C ASN A 23 -1.95 0.52 -14.03
N ASP A 24 -1.34 0.42 -15.22
CA ASP A 24 -1.22 -0.81 -16.03
C ASP A 24 -0.53 -1.98 -15.26
N LYS A 25 -0.12 -1.72 -14.02
CA LYS A 25 0.56 -2.69 -13.15
C LYS A 25 -0.38 -3.49 -12.25
N ILE A 26 -1.69 -3.28 -12.34
CA ILE A 26 -2.67 -4.02 -11.54
C ILE A 26 -3.20 -5.20 -12.34
N VAL A 27 -3.05 -6.40 -11.81
CA VAL A 27 -3.72 -7.60 -12.32
C VAL A 27 -5.05 -7.71 -11.58
N PRO A 28 -6.20 -7.66 -12.27
CA PRO A 28 -7.51 -7.76 -11.65
C PRO A 28 -7.80 -9.22 -11.21
N VAL A 29 -6.97 -9.74 -10.32
CA VAL A 29 -7.22 -11.03 -9.68
C VAL A 29 -7.86 -10.74 -8.33
N ARG A 30 -9.13 -11.06 -8.20
CA ARG A 30 -9.84 -10.93 -6.93
C ARG A 30 -9.30 -11.94 -5.94
N LEU A 31 -8.83 -11.46 -4.82
CA LEU A 31 -8.42 -12.28 -3.68
C LEU A 31 -9.51 -12.22 -2.60
N THR A 32 -9.73 -13.32 -1.91
CA THR A 32 -10.57 -13.41 -0.72
C THR A 32 -9.68 -13.58 0.51
N LYS A 33 -10.25 -13.47 1.71
CA LYS A 33 -9.54 -13.74 2.97
C LYS A 33 -8.93 -15.15 3.05
N ASP A 34 -9.47 -16.09 2.28
CA ASP A 34 -9.02 -17.48 2.24
C ASP A 34 -8.01 -17.76 1.10
N SER A 35 -7.79 -16.78 0.23
CA SER A 35 -6.81 -16.90 -0.85
C SER A 35 -5.40 -17.07 -0.30
N ARG A 36 -4.63 -17.91 -0.94
CA ARG A 36 -3.23 -18.16 -0.58
C ARG A 36 -2.37 -18.05 -1.83
N PHE A 37 -1.22 -17.42 -1.69
CA PHE A 37 -0.19 -17.35 -2.72
C PHE A 37 1.19 -17.39 -2.05
N LYS A 38 2.21 -17.78 -2.81
CA LYS A 38 3.59 -17.79 -2.34
C LYS A 38 4.32 -16.60 -2.95
N PHE A 39 4.84 -15.74 -2.10
CA PHE A 39 5.69 -14.62 -2.49
C PHE A 39 6.87 -14.51 -1.53
N ARG A 40 8.06 -14.39 -2.08
CA ARG A 40 9.29 -14.16 -1.33
C ARG A 40 10.11 -13.09 -2.04
N CYS A 41 10.32 -11.96 -1.39
CA CYS A 41 11.17 -10.89 -1.90
C CYS A 41 12.64 -11.30 -1.76
N HIS A 42 13.34 -11.36 -2.88
CA HIS A 42 14.80 -11.62 -2.92
C HIS A 42 15.39 -11.06 -4.22
N LYS A 43 16.71 -10.95 -4.30
CA LYS A 43 17.42 -10.34 -5.44
C LYS A 43 17.15 -11.01 -6.80
N GLY A 44 16.64 -12.24 -6.82
CA GLY A 44 16.33 -12.98 -8.04
C GLY A 44 14.95 -12.70 -8.64
N VAL A 45 14.10 -11.90 -7.98
CA VAL A 45 12.80 -11.51 -8.55
C VAL A 45 12.92 -10.17 -9.29
N ARG A 46 12.24 -10.04 -10.44
CA ARG A 46 12.32 -8.85 -11.30
C ARG A 46 11.89 -7.57 -10.59
N CYS A 47 10.93 -7.68 -9.67
CA CYS A 47 10.40 -6.56 -8.90
C CYS A 47 11.24 -6.23 -7.65
N PHE A 48 12.41 -6.86 -7.45
CA PHE A 48 13.23 -6.57 -6.27
C PHE A 48 13.59 -5.08 -6.21
N THR A 49 13.23 -4.45 -5.08
CA THR A 49 13.34 -3.00 -4.84
C THR A 49 12.46 -2.08 -5.71
N ALA A 50 11.78 -2.58 -6.74
CA ALA A 50 10.92 -1.76 -7.59
C ALA A 50 9.76 -1.12 -6.81
N CYS A 51 9.21 -1.81 -5.81
CA CYS A 51 8.19 -1.30 -4.90
C CYS A 51 8.70 -0.19 -3.93
N CYS A 52 10.00 0.10 -3.96
CA CYS A 52 10.64 1.13 -3.13
C CYS A 52 10.92 2.43 -3.90
N SER A 53 10.36 2.59 -5.09
CA SER A 53 10.59 3.76 -5.94
C SER A 53 9.28 4.40 -6.36
N ASN A 54 9.25 5.74 -6.33
CA ASN A 54 8.11 6.55 -6.76
C ASN A 54 6.77 6.12 -6.11
N VAL A 55 6.79 5.91 -4.80
CA VAL A 55 5.62 5.50 -4.02
C VAL A 55 5.31 6.52 -2.94
N ASN A 56 4.02 6.70 -2.67
CA ASN A 56 3.56 7.52 -1.55
C ASN A 56 3.23 6.58 -0.37
N ILE A 57 3.98 6.70 0.71
CA ILE A 57 3.84 5.85 1.89
C ILE A 57 3.34 6.68 3.06
N ALA A 58 2.03 6.60 3.33
CA ALA A 58 1.47 7.13 4.56
C ALA A 58 1.90 6.26 5.75
N LEU A 59 2.32 6.90 6.82
CA LEU A 59 2.78 6.26 8.04
C LEU A 59 1.72 6.43 9.15
N PRO A 60 0.85 5.43 9.37
CA PRO A 60 0.03 5.41 10.57
C PRO A 60 0.87 5.49 11.84
N PRO A 61 0.32 5.94 12.97
CA PRO A 61 1.07 6.13 14.21
C PRO A 61 1.87 4.91 14.65
N PHE A 62 1.35 3.71 14.42
CA PHE A 62 2.04 2.47 14.76
C PHE A 62 3.27 2.21 13.89
N ASP A 63 3.18 2.46 12.58
CA ASP A 63 4.31 2.31 11.65
C ASP A 63 5.41 3.33 11.95
N LEU A 64 5.03 4.57 12.25
CA LEU A 64 5.96 5.61 12.68
C LEU A 64 6.66 5.22 13.99
N LEU A 65 5.92 4.69 14.97
CA LEU A 65 6.48 4.21 16.24
C LEU A 65 7.52 3.10 16.02
N ARG A 66 7.24 2.14 15.14
CA ARG A 66 8.16 1.03 14.84
C ARG A 66 9.42 1.53 14.15
N LEU A 67 9.28 2.34 13.11
CA LEU A 67 10.41 2.88 12.35
C LEU A 67 11.33 3.73 13.23
N ARG A 68 10.78 4.68 14.01
CA ARG A 68 11.60 5.51 14.89
C ARG A 68 12.37 4.70 15.93
N ARG A 69 11.73 3.65 16.50
CA ARG A 69 12.39 2.74 17.45
C ARG A 69 13.52 1.96 16.80
N ARG A 70 13.29 1.44 15.59
CA ARG A 70 14.31 0.74 14.82
C ARG A 70 15.54 1.59 14.55
N LEU A 71 15.32 2.89 14.32
CA LEU A 71 16.38 3.86 14.00
C LEU A 71 16.98 4.54 15.24
N GLY A 72 16.44 4.29 16.43
CA GLY A 72 16.89 4.94 17.67
C GLY A 72 16.56 6.43 17.73
N LEU A 73 15.50 6.89 17.04
CA LEU A 73 15.12 8.29 16.92
C LEU A 73 13.92 8.63 17.80
N THR A 74 13.83 9.89 18.22
CA THR A 74 12.58 10.48 18.71
C THR A 74 11.60 10.68 17.56
N ALA A 75 10.31 10.96 17.85
CA ALA A 75 9.32 11.22 16.81
C ALA A 75 9.67 12.45 15.98
N ASP A 76 10.13 13.52 16.64
CA ASP A 76 10.50 14.79 16.00
C ASP A 76 11.71 14.62 15.07
N GLU A 77 12.73 13.91 15.53
CA GLU A 77 13.92 13.60 14.71
C GLU A 77 13.55 12.76 13.49
N PHE A 78 12.68 11.76 13.67
CA PHE A 78 12.21 10.93 12.57
C PHE A 78 11.45 11.76 11.53
N ILE A 79 10.48 12.57 11.96
CA ILE A 79 9.70 13.44 11.07
C ILE A 79 10.62 14.43 10.33
N LYS A 80 11.55 15.06 11.05
CA LYS A 80 12.51 16.00 10.45
C LYS A 80 13.37 15.34 9.37
N GLN A 81 13.85 14.12 9.58
CA GLN A 81 14.75 13.43 8.66
C GLN A 81 14.01 12.69 7.52
N TYR A 82 12.88 12.05 7.83
CA TYR A 82 12.25 11.07 6.95
C TYR A 82 10.77 11.32 6.69
N GLY A 83 10.17 12.31 7.34
CA GLY A 83 8.73 12.54 7.28
C GLY A 83 8.35 13.89 6.68
N ASP A 84 7.22 13.90 5.97
CA ASP A 84 6.51 15.11 5.59
C ASP A 84 5.11 15.05 6.19
N ILE A 85 4.66 16.14 6.81
CA ILE A 85 3.32 16.22 7.36
C ILE A 85 2.39 16.77 6.28
N GLN A 86 1.37 16.02 5.95
CA GLN A 86 0.32 16.39 5.00
C GLN A 86 -1.03 16.38 5.70
N VAL A 87 -1.89 17.32 5.34
CA VAL A 87 -3.28 17.34 5.79
C VAL A 87 -4.15 16.74 4.69
N LEU A 88 -4.93 15.72 5.03
CA LEU A 88 -5.83 15.07 4.08
C LEU A 88 -7.03 15.96 3.80
N ASP A 89 -7.26 16.34 2.54
CA ASP A 89 -8.31 17.28 2.11
C ASP A 89 -9.72 16.90 2.58
N LYS A 90 -10.04 15.60 2.59
CA LYS A 90 -11.39 15.12 2.94
C LYS A 90 -11.67 15.03 4.42
N THR A 91 -10.67 14.75 5.23
CA THR A 91 -10.83 14.47 6.67
C THR A 91 -10.20 15.54 7.56
N LEU A 92 -9.39 16.43 6.97
CA LEU A 92 -8.57 17.43 7.65
C LEU A 92 -7.64 16.83 8.73
N LEU A 93 -7.36 15.54 8.64
CA LEU A 93 -6.45 14.87 9.56
C LEU A 93 -5.00 15.02 9.08
N PRO A 94 -4.08 15.34 9.98
CA PRO A 94 -2.66 15.32 9.67
C PRO A 94 -2.18 13.87 9.51
N VAL A 95 -1.42 13.61 8.45
CA VAL A 95 -0.79 12.31 8.16
C VAL A 95 0.69 12.55 7.90
N VAL A 96 1.53 11.73 8.49
CA VAL A 96 2.95 11.70 8.16
C VAL A 96 3.13 10.80 6.95
N THR A 97 3.77 11.30 5.90
CA THR A 97 4.20 10.49 4.74
C THR A 97 5.70 10.33 4.75
N LEU A 98 6.20 9.20 4.26
CA LEU A 98 7.63 8.96 4.15
C LEU A 98 8.20 9.81 3.03
N ARG A 99 9.22 10.61 3.35
CA ARG A 99 9.95 11.44 2.39
C ARG A 99 10.85 10.55 1.53
N MET A 100 10.58 10.52 0.22
CA MET A 100 11.45 9.83 -0.74
C MET A 100 12.72 10.65 -0.98
N ARG A 101 13.80 9.98 -1.42
CA ARG A 101 15.02 10.65 -1.83
C ARG A 101 14.75 11.54 -3.05
N ASP A 102 15.52 12.60 -3.17
CA ASP A 102 15.48 13.46 -4.36
C ASP A 102 16.44 12.95 -5.43
N ASP A 103 16.25 11.70 -5.81
CA ASP A 103 16.91 11.04 -6.93
C ASP A 103 15.94 10.84 -8.11
N GLU A 104 16.47 10.47 -9.27
CA GLU A 104 15.69 10.25 -10.49
C GLU A 104 14.52 9.26 -10.28
N LYS A 105 14.74 8.25 -9.45
CA LYS A 105 13.77 7.19 -9.17
C LYS A 105 12.83 7.50 -8.01
N LYS A 106 13.01 8.62 -7.31
CA LYS A 106 12.29 8.92 -6.06
C LYS A 106 12.35 7.73 -5.11
N SER A 107 13.57 7.28 -4.81
CA SER A 107 13.81 6.05 -4.05
C SER A 107 13.45 6.21 -2.58
N CYS A 108 12.97 5.13 -1.97
CA CYS A 108 12.76 5.07 -0.52
C CYS A 108 14.09 5.30 0.23
N PRO A 109 14.12 6.09 1.32
CA PRO A 109 15.35 6.35 2.08
C PRO A 109 15.98 5.09 2.68
N PHE A 110 15.19 4.03 2.86
CA PHE A 110 15.62 2.76 3.47
C PHE A 110 16.00 1.68 2.45
N VAL A 111 15.93 1.96 1.15
CA VAL A 111 16.33 0.97 0.13
C VAL A 111 17.83 1.05 -0.17
N THR A 112 18.43 -0.12 -0.29
CA THR A 112 19.82 -0.31 -0.75
C THR A 112 19.83 -1.34 -1.87
N PRO A 113 20.96 -1.52 -2.58
CA PRO A 113 21.12 -2.62 -3.54
C PRO A 113 20.92 -4.01 -2.93
N ASP A 114 21.09 -4.13 -1.60
CA ASP A 114 20.90 -5.36 -0.86
C ASP A 114 19.46 -5.56 -0.34
N GLY A 115 18.60 -4.56 -0.50
CA GLY A 115 17.20 -4.57 -0.07
C GLY A 115 16.88 -3.50 0.95
N CYS A 116 15.83 -3.72 1.72
CA CYS A 116 15.32 -2.78 2.71
C CYS A 116 16.07 -2.89 4.04
N THR A 117 16.69 -1.80 4.52
CA THR A 117 17.43 -1.76 5.81
C THR A 117 16.52 -1.89 7.03
N VAL A 118 15.24 -1.58 6.88
CA VAL A 118 14.21 -1.68 7.93
C VAL A 118 13.22 -2.82 7.63
N TYR A 119 13.66 -3.90 6.99
CA TYR A 119 12.79 -4.95 6.44
C TYR A 119 11.80 -5.52 7.47
N GLU A 120 12.25 -5.80 8.69
CA GLU A 120 11.41 -6.34 9.77
C GLU A 120 10.38 -5.32 10.29
N ASP A 121 10.72 -4.03 10.20
CA ASP A 121 9.90 -2.92 10.69
C ASP A 121 9.24 -2.11 9.56
N ARG A 122 9.11 -2.72 8.38
CA ARG A 122 8.45 -2.09 7.23
C ARG A 122 7.05 -1.60 7.57
N PRO A 123 6.65 -0.44 7.03
CA PRO A 123 5.26 0.02 7.09
C PRO A 123 4.27 -1.04 6.58
N ASN A 124 3.06 -1.01 7.08
CA ASN A 124 2.03 -1.98 6.71
C ASN A 124 1.82 -2.06 5.19
N ILE A 125 1.80 -0.93 4.50
CA ILE A 125 1.64 -0.89 3.04
C ILE A 125 2.75 -1.66 2.31
N CYS A 126 3.99 -1.61 2.83
CA CYS A 126 5.12 -2.36 2.28
C CYS A 126 5.04 -3.87 2.57
N ARG A 127 4.28 -4.26 3.62
CA ARG A 127 4.10 -5.67 3.99
C ARG A 127 3.05 -6.36 3.15
N TYR A 128 2.06 -5.60 2.64
CA TYR A 128 1.02 -6.15 1.79
C TYR A 128 1.50 -6.45 0.38
N TYR A 129 2.56 -5.80 -0.10
CA TYR A 129 3.07 -6.06 -1.44
C TYR A 129 3.34 -7.56 -1.66
N PRO A 130 2.92 -8.17 -2.75
CA PRO A 130 2.34 -7.59 -3.98
C PRO A 130 0.80 -7.44 -3.97
N VAL A 131 0.16 -7.49 -2.82
CA VAL A 131 -1.29 -7.33 -2.69
C VAL A 131 -1.64 -5.86 -2.49
N GLY A 132 -2.59 -5.36 -3.25
CA GLY A 132 -3.26 -4.09 -3.05
C GLY A 132 -4.65 -4.29 -2.44
N MET A 133 -5.17 -3.27 -1.79
CA MET A 133 -6.53 -3.20 -1.29
C MET A 133 -7.22 -1.98 -1.86
N ALA A 134 -8.42 -2.15 -2.39
CA ALA A 134 -9.32 -1.07 -2.77
C ALA A 134 -10.61 -1.16 -1.95
N THR A 135 -11.18 -0.02 -1.66
CA THR A 135 -12.44 0.09 -0.91
C THR A 135 -13.42 0.91 -1.72
N LEU A 136 -14.60 0.39 -1.93
CA LEU A 136 -15.75 1.11 -2.47
C LEU A 136 -16.77 1.34 -1.36
N ARG A 137 -17.19 2.58 -1.20
CA ARG A 137 -18.30 2.93 -0.33
C ARG A 137 -19.61 2.90 -1.14
N LYS A 138 -20.57 2.09 -0.75
CA LYS A 138 -21.90 2.11 -1.33
C LYS A 138 -22.62 3.37 -0.89
N LEU A 139 -23.28 4.03 -1.83
CA LEU A 139 -24.12 5.20 -1.57
C LEU A 139 -25.60 4.82 -1.47
N ASP A 140 -25.90 3.54 -1.19
CA ASP A 140 -27.23 3.06 -0.93
C ASP A 140 -27.71 3.40 0.48
N ALA A 141 -28.99 3.17 0.75
CA ALA A 141 -29.62 3.48 2.04
C ALA A 141 -28.99 2.71 3.22
N GLU A 142 -28.30 1.61 2.96
CA GLU A 142 -27.66 0.76 3.97
C GLU A 142 -26.21 1.18 4.25
N GLY A 143 -25.60 2.02 3.41
CA GLY A 143 -24.28 2.61 3.63
C GLY A 143 -23.13 1.59 3.70
N GLY A 144 -23.24 0.50 2.97
CA GLY A 144 -22.25 -0.58 2.97
C GLY A 144 -20.87 -0.16 2.46
N LYS A 145 -19.86 -0.93 2.83
CA LYS A 145 -18.48 -0.76 2.41
C LYS A 145 -17.98 -2.10 1.86
N ASP A 146 -17.60 -2.12 0.59
CA ASP A 146 -16.97 -3.29 -0.02
C ASP A 146 -15.45 -3.14 -0.04
N GLU A 147 -14.75 -4.19 0.32
CA GLU A 147 -13.29 -4.27 0.29
C GLU A 147 -12.86 -5.30 -0.75
N PHE A 148 -11.93 -4.88 -1.60
CA PHE A 148 -11.37 -5.71 -2.66
C PHE A 148 -9.88 -5.85 -2.48
N TYR A 149 -9.40 -7.06 -2.64
CA TYR A 149 -7.98 -7.37 -2.62
C TYR A 149 -7.55 -7.82 -4.02
N PHE A 150 -6.42 -7.32 -4.48
CA PHE A 150 -5.90 -7.61 -5.81
C PHE A 150 -4.38 -7.74 -5.78
N MET A 151 -3.83 -8.39 -6.81
CA MET A 151 -2.37 -8.48 -6.97
C MET A 151 -1.88 -7.39 -7.92
N THR A 152 -0.72 -6.82 -7.60
CA THR A 152 0.01 -5.94 -8.52
C THR A 152 0.78 -6.78 -9.54
N ARG A 153 0.89 -6.32 -10.79
CA ARG A 153 1.77 -6.94 -11.79
C ARG A 153 3.22 -6.73 -11.38
N GLU A 154 3.98 -7.80 -11.52
CA GLU A 154 5.44 -7.75 -11.48
C GLU A 154 6.04 -7.43 -12.85
#